data_21812784e6e0f073a1bfe6e2e92594a9
#
_entry.id   21812784e6e0f073a1bfe6e2e92594a9
#
_cell.length_a   1.000
_cell.length_b   1.000
_cell.length_c   1.000
_cell.angle_alpha   90.00
_cell.angle_beta   90.00
_cell.angle_gamma   90.00
#
_symmetry.space_group_name_H-M   'P 1'
#
loop_
_entity.id
_entity.type
_entity.pdbx_description
1 polymer ?
#
loop_
_entity_poly.entity_id
_entity_poly.type
_entity_poly.pdbx_seq_one_letter_code
_entity_poly.pdbx_strand_id
1 'polypeptide(L)'
;LAIAQPSHDDDDTRQLCRSHNAIVISGSDATIAHYRTLCANLDPSLRPHIVAHGHKISAICIDAPAFQRLDDDDFNHLAIDASVWDQTGCLSPKFAFVEANFDDACNFATKLSKALSAFGSQILPIPPDINASAAKNSDLLMASLDGAFIARSIHGDAIAVYPPGAPFEPLLHQRLLQIYCTNSALNAALALAPRGQALATRSPLSTNEQIPLRNAGFNYFCTFGNMQDPPPTWLHDDIGTIRPLIASLPTQT
;
A
#
# COMPACT_ATOMS: atom_id res chain seq x y z
N LEU A 1 -9.65 -20.37 16.33
CA LEU A 1 -9.11 -19.08 15.86
C LEU A 1 -9.44 -18.04 16.92
N ALA A 2 -8.44 -17.37 17.47
CA ALA A 2 -8.63 -16.24 18.36
C ALA A 2 -8.05 -14.99 17.70
N ILE A 3 -8.79 -13.89 17.75
CA ILE A 3 -8.29 -12.56 17.36
C ILE A 3 -8.03 -11.84 18.68
N ALA A 4 -6.79 -11.46 18.93
CA ALA A 4 -6.41 -10.70 20.09
C ALA A 4 -5.65 -9.45 19.67
N GLN A 5 -5.93 -8.34 20.35
CA GLN A 5 -5.08 -7.17 20.32
C GLN A 5 -4.33 -7.17 21.66
N PRO A 6 -3.13 -7.76 21.73
CA PRO A 6 -2.38 -7.79 22.96
C PRO A 6 -2.06 -6.37 23.39
N SER A 7 -2.00 -6.16 24.71
CA SER A 7 -1.37 -4.96 25.25
C SER A 7 0.09 -4.92 24.77
N HIS A 8 0.71 -3.74 24.80
CA HIS A 8 2.16 -3.63 24.50
C HIS A 8 3.04 -4.28 25.58
N ASP A 9 2.45 -5.18 26.39
CA ASP A 9 3.14 -5.94 27.43
C ASP A 9 3.78 -7.19 26.79
N ASP A 10 5.08 -7.32 26.95
CA ASP A 10 5.86 -8.44 26.45
C ASP A 10 5.46 -9.78 27.06
N ASP A 11 4.92 -9.79 28.30
CA ASP A 11 4.53 -11.03 28.97
C ASP A 11 3.23 -11.58 28.41
N ASP A 12 2.24 -10.73 28.13
CA ASP A 12 1.00 -11.11 27.44
C ASP A 12 1.30 -11.64 26.02
N THR A 13 2.18 -10.95 25.32
CA THR A 13 2.62 -11.35 23.98
C THR A 13 3.36 -12.68 23.99
N ARG A 14 4.25 -12.93 24.96
CA ARG A 14 4.93 -14.22 25.16
C ARG A 14 3.96 -15.34 25.47
N GLN A 15 2.97 -15.09 26.33
CA GLN A 15 1.95 -16.08 26.64
C GLN A 15 1.11 -16.44 25.41
N LEU A 16 0.75 -15.45 24.60
CA LEU A 16 0.07 -15.68 23.32
C LEU A 16 0.93 -16.57 22.41
N CYS A 17 2.21 -16.25 22.25
CA CYS A 17 3.13 -17.04 21.43
C CYS A 17 3.27 -18.49 21.92
N ARG A 18 3.33 -18.71 23.25
CA ARG A 18 3.45 -20.06 23.84
C ARG A 18 2.19 -20.92 23.68
N SER A 19 1.04 -20.31 23.57
CA SER A 19 -0.26 -21.01 23.57
C SER A 19 -0.75 -21.43 22.20
N HIS A 20 -0.02 -21.08 21.13
CA HIS A 20 -0.45 -21.33 19.74
C HIS A 20 0.66 -21.98 18.92
N ASN A 21 0.27 -22.90 18.01
CA ASN A 21 1.20 -23.56 17.11
C ASN A 21 1.61 -22.68 15.92
N ALA A 22 0.78 -21.68 15.57
CA ALA A 22 1.06 -20.69 14.53
C ALA A 22 0.49 -19.33 14.90
N ILE A 23 1.19 -18.28 14.50
CA ILE A 23 0.74 -16.89 14.61
C ILE A 23 0.88 -16.19 13.28
N VAL A 24 -0.10 -15.36 12.94
CA VAL A 24 -0.04 -14.47 11.79
C VAL A 24 0.19 -13.06 12.29
N ILE A 25 1.20 -12.41 11.76
CA ILE A 25 1.59 -11.05 12.15
C ILE A 25 1.53 -10.15 10.93
N SER A 26 0.68 -9.12 10.99
CA SER A 26 0.68 -8.02 10.04
C SER A 26 1.16 -6.75 10.73
N GLY A 27 2.19 -6.11 10.19
CA GLY A 27 2.71 -4.90 10.82
C GLY A 27 4.01 -4.39 10.21
N SER A 28 4.63 -3.43 10.90
CA SER A 28 5.93 -2.91 10.49
C SER A 28 7.03 -3.98 10.59
N ASP A 29 8.12 -3.79 9.84
CA ASP A 29 9.28 -4.67 9.92
C ASP A 29 9.82 -4.75 11.37
N ALA A 30 9.74 -3.64 12.12
CA ALA A 30 10.11 -3.59 13.53
C ALA A 30 9.19 -4.45 14.40
N THR A 31 7.87 -4.41 14.16
CA THR A 31 6.89 -5.28 14.86
C THR A 31 7.19 -6.74 14.59
N ILE A 32 7.44 -7.11 13.33
CA ILE A 32 7.76 -8.49 12.95
C ILE A 32 9.06 -8.95 13.62
N ALA A 33 10.10 -8.12 13.61
CA ALA A 33 11.39 -8.41 14.24
C ALA A 33 11.23 -8.62 15.76
N HIS A 34 10.40 -7.78 16.41
CA HIS A 34 10.08 -7.93 17.85
C HIS A 34 9.45 -9.30 18.16
N TYR A 35 8.37 -9.68 17.44
CA TYR A 35 7.73 -10.98 17.63
C TYR A 35 8.66 -12.16 17.34
N ARG A 36 9.48 -12.07 16.29
CA ARG A 36 10.49 -13.10 16.00
C ARG A 36 11.48 -13.26 17.14
N THR A 37 11.92 -12.17 17.75
CA THR A 37 12.83 -12.18 18.90
C THR A 37 12.16 -12.79 20.12
N LEU A 38 10.91 -12.42 20.43
CA LEU A 38 10.15 -13.01 21.53
C LEU A 38 10.00 -14.52 21.36
N CYS A 39 9.62 -14.97 20.16
CA CYS A 39 9.44 -16.40 19.88
C CYS A 39 10.77 -17.17 19.88
N ALA A 40 11.87 -16.57 19.42
CA ALA A 40 13.18 -17.21 19.45
C ALA A 40 13.68 -17.50 20.87
N ASN A 41 13.25 -16.69 21.85
CA ASN A 41 13.58 -16.85 23.27
C ASN A 41 12.69 -17.86 24.02
N LEU A 42 11.69 -18.45 23.34
CA LEU A 42 10.88 -19.53 23.90
C LEU A 42 11.61 -20.88 23.81
N ASP A 43 11.18 -21.83 24.65
CA ASP A 43 11.58 -23.23 24.50
C ASP A 43 11.28 -23.69 23.05
N PRO A 44 12.21 -24.36 22.36
CA PRO A 44 12.01 -24.81 20.99
C PRO A 44 10.70 -25.57 20.75
N SER A 45 10.23 -26.34 21.72
CA SER A 45 8.98 -27.10 21.66
C SER A 45 7.72 -26.22 21.73
N LEU A 46 7.86 -24.97 22.17
CA LEU A 46 6.77 -24.00 22.34
C LEU A 46 6.81 -22.87 21.30
N ARG A 47 7.74 -22.92 20.35
CA ARG A 47 7.86 -21.89 19.32
C ARG A 47 6.77 -22.03 18.26
N PRO A 48 5.93 -21.01 18.07
CA PRO A 48 4.94 -21.03 17.02
C PRO A 48 5.58 -20.88 15.65
N HIS A 49 4.92 -21.41 14.64
CA HIS A 49 5.22 -21.03 13.26
C HIS A 49 4.76 -19.60 13.00
N ILE A 50 5.65 -18.74 12.47
CA ILE A 50 5.36 -17.33 12.22
C ILE A 50 5.08 -17.12 10.74
N VAL A 51 3.85 -16.69 10.42
CA VAL A 51 3.45 -16.16 9.12
C VAL A 51 3.47 -14.64 9.24
N ALA A 52 4.42 -13.98 8.60
CA ALA A 52 4.63 -12.55 8.76
C ALA A 52 4.35 -11.79 7.47
N HIS A 53 3.48 -10.80 7.55
CA HIS A 53 3.17 -9.85 6.49
C HIS A 53 3.78 -8.48 6.85
N GLY A 54 4.89 -8.15 6.19
CA GLY A 54 5.66 -6.93 6.44
C GLY A 54 5.08 -5.70 5.76
N HIS A 55 5.82 -4.60 5.85
CA HIS A 55 5.42 -3.35 5.20
C HIS A 55 5.58 -3.46 3.70
N LYS A 56 4.46 -3.45 2.99
CA LYS A 56 4.39 -3.47 1.54
C LYS A 56 3.76 -2.18 1.01
N ILE A 57 4.08 -1.86 -0.24
CA ILE A 57 3.70 -0.60 -0.89
C ILE A 57 3.08 -0.91 -2.24
N SER A 58 1.90 -0.35 -2.48
CA SER A 58 1.20 -0.46 -3.75
C SER A 58 1.31 0.84 -4.55
N ALA A 59 1.26 0.72 -5.87
CA ALA A 59 1.41 1.83 -6.79
C ALA A 59 0.46 1.76 -7.98
N ILE A 60 0.29 2.90 -8.62
CA ILE A 60 -0.39 3.07 -9.91
C ILE A 60 0.67 3.43 -10.94
N CYS A 61 0.61 2.84 -12.13
CA CYS A 61 1.43 3.23 -13.27
C CYS A 61 0.54 3.65 -14.45
N ILE A 62 0.83 4.83 -15.01
CA ILE A 62 0.09 5.39 -16.12
C ILE A 62 1.10 5.75 -17.21
N ASP A 63 1.14 4.95 -18.28
CA ASP A 63 1.96 5.23 -19.44
C ASP A 63 1.40 6.41 -20.26
N ALA A 64 2.19 7.00 -21.15
CA ALA A 64 1.79 8.15 -21.94
C ALA A 64 0.54 7.90 -22.80
N PRO A 65 0.39 6.74 -23.47
CA PRO A 65 -0.84 6.44 -24.21
C PRO A 65 -2.08 6.32 -23.31
N ALA A 66 -1.96 5.74 -22.12
CA ALA A 66 -3.06 5.66 -21.17
C ALA A 66 -3.40 7.04 -20.63
N PHE A 67 -2.39 7.84 -20.25
CA PHE A 67 -2.56 9.17 -19.71
C PHE A 67 -3.38 10.10 -20.63
N GLN A 68 -3.11 10.05 -21.94
CA GLN A 68 -3.84 10.83 -22.95
C GLN A 68 -5.29 10.40 -23.14
N ARG A 69 -5.66 9.19 -22.72
CA ARG A 69 -7.00 8.59 -22.90
C ARG A 69 -7.80 8.48 -21.62
N LEU A 70 -7.29 9.05 -20.51
CA LEU A 70 -8.01 9.04 -19.24
C LEU A 70 -9.35 9.75 -19.36
N ASP A 71 -10.39 9.11 -18.91
CA ASP A 71 -11.77 9.60 -18.87
C ASP A 71 -12.31 9.67 -17.42
N ASP A 72 -13.55 10.08 -17.27
CA ASP A 72 -14.16 10.26 -15.95
C ASP A 72 -14.32 8.92 -15.21
N ASP A 73 -14.51 7.81 -15.90
CA ASP A 73 -14.58 6.48 -15.30
C ASP A 73 -13.23 6.06 -14.73
N ASP A 74 -12.13 6.34 -15.45
CA ASP A 74 -10.78 6.11 -14.95
C ASP A 74 -10.53 6.89 -13.64
N PHE A 75 -10.94 8.17 -13.56
CA PHE A 75 -10.81 8.98 -12.34
C PHE A 75 -11.65 8.42 -11.20
N ASN A 76 -12.85 7.92 -11.46
CA ASN A 76 -13.69 7.27 -10.46
C ASN A 76 -13.03 5.98 -9.94
N HIS A 77 -12.49 5.15 -10.82
CA HIS A 77 -11.75 3.94 -10.47
C HIS A 77 -10.50 4.24 -9.64
N LEU A 78 -9.71 5.24 -10.03
CA LEU A 78 -8.55 5.68 -9.27
C LEU A 78 -8.93 6.24 -7.89
N ALA A 79 -10.06 6.92 -7.78
CA ALA A 79 -10.57 7.40 -6.51
C ALA A 79 -10.99 6.25 -5.57
N ILE A 80 -11.61 5.19 -6.11
CA ILE A 80 -11.91 3.96 -5.36
C ILE A 80 -10.61 3.35 -4.82
N ASP A 81 -9.63 3.10 -5.68
CA ASP A 81 -8.36 2.49 -5.30
C ASP A 81 -7.63 3.29 -4.19
N ALA A 82 -7.65 4.63 -4.29
CA ALA A 82 -6.95 5.51 -3.37
C ALA A 82 -7.70 5.83 -2.07
N SER A 83 -9.04 5.60 -1.99
CA SER A 83 -9.84 6.02 -0.84
C SER A 83 -10.33 4.87 0.02
N VAL A 84 -10.60 3.71 -0.57
CA VAL A 84 -11.14 2.56 0.17
C VAL A 84 -10.21 2.20 1.33
N TRP A 85 -10.80 1.85 2.49
CA TRP A 85 -10.09 1.58 3.74
C TRP A 85 -9.26 2.77 4.26
N ASP A 86 -9.64 4.02 3.93
CA ASP A 86 -8.87 5.23 4.28
C ASP A 86 -7.38 5.15 3.86
N GLN A 87 -7.11 4.42 2.77
CA GLN A 87 -5.75 4.16 2.27
C GLN A 87 -4.84 3.46 3.31
N THR A 88 -5.40 2.70 4.26
CA THR A 88 -4.63 1.98 5.29
C THR A 88 -4.24 0.57 4.85
N GLY A 89 -4.91 0.01 3.84
CA GLY A 89 -4.63 -1.33 3.33
C GLY A 89 -3.29 -1.40 2.57
N CYS A 90 -2.64 -2.58 2.60
CA CYS A 90 -1.40 -2.81 1.84
C CYS A 90 -1.63 -2.75 0.31
N LEU A 91 -2.87 -2.96 -0.14
CA LEU A 91 -3.26 -2.83 -1.55
C LEU A 91 -3.60 -1.38 -1.95
N SER A 92 -3.73 -0.46 -0.99
CA SER A 92 -4.02 0.95 -1.29
C SER A 92 -2.78 1.64 -1.86
N PRO A 93 -2.88 2.29 -3.03
CA PRO A 93 -1.73 2.91 -3.67
C PRO A 93 -1.23 4.11 -2.86
N LYS A 94 0.07 4.17 -2.62
CA LYS A 94 0.76 5.34 -2.03
C LYS A 94 1.41 6.22 -3.08
N PHE A 95 1.69 5.63 -4.25
CA PHE A 95 2.39 6.28 -5.36
C PHE A 95 1.64 6.11 -6.66
N ALA A 96 1.74 7.13 -7.50
CA ALA A 96 1.41 7.05 -8.91
C ALA A 96 2.62 7.52 -9.74
N PHE A 97 3.13 6.66 -10.60
CA PHE A 97 4.15 6.99 -11.58
C PHE A 97 3.46 7.29 -12.91
N VAL A 98 3.64 8.50 -13.43
CA VAL A 98 2.92 8.96 -14.62
C VAL A 98 3.89 9.42 -15.71
N GLU A 99 3.67 8.98 -16.95
CA GLU A 99 4.42 9.42 -18.11
C GLU A 99 3.78 10.67 -18.69
N ALA A 100 3.91 11.78 -17.98
CA ALA A 100 3.38 13.09 -18.34
C ALA A 100 4.34 14.20 -17.90
N ASN A 101 4.19 15.39 -18.48
CA ASN A 101 4.88 16.56 -17.96
C ASN A 101 4.25 17.03 -16.63
N PHE A 102 4.93 17.92 -15.92
CA PHE A 102 4.52 18.38 -14.60
C PHE A 102 3.15 19.09 -14.62
N ASP A 103 2.91 19.97 -15.59
CA ASP A 103 1.66 20.72 -15.69
C ASP A 103 0.46 19.80 -15.95
N ASP A 104 0.62 18.82 -16.82
CA ASP A 104 -0.42 17.82 -17.09
C ASP A 104 -0.67 16.94 -15.86
N ALA A 105 0.38 16.57 -15.11
CA ALA A 105 0.24 15.83 -13.87
C ALA A 105 -0.45 16.65 -12.78
N CYS A 106 -0.24 17.97 -12.70
CA CYS A 106 -0.98 18.86 -11.79
C CYS A 106 -2.47 18.95 -12.18
N ASN A 107 -2.77 19.01 -13.47
CA ASN A 107 -4.15 18.97 -13.97
C ASN A 107 -4.82 17.62 -13.66
N PHE A 108 -4.11 16.52 -13.85
CA PHE A 108 -4.55 15.18 -13.45
C PHE A 108 -4.86 15.11 -11.94
N ALA A 109 -3.94 15.58 -11.09
CA ALA A 109 -4.14 15.62 -9.63
C ALA A 109 -5.37 16.45 -9.24
N THR A 110 -5.61 17.57 -9.94
CA THR A 110 -6.79 18.42 -9.71
C THR A 110 -8.09 17.69 -10.08
N LYS A 111 -8.12 16.94 -11.18
CA LYS A 111 -9.28 16.13 -11.56
C LYS A 111 -9.49 14.98 -10.58
N LEU A 112 -8.43 14.27 -10.22
CA LEU A 112 -8.51 13.17 -9.25
C LEU A 112 -8.97 13.65 -7.87
N SER A 113 -8.55 14.84 -7.41
CA SER A 113 -9.04 15.38 -6.13
C SER A 113 -10.55 15.66 -6.12
N LYS A 114 -11.13 16.00 -7.28
CA LYS A 114 -12.59 16.13 -7.44
C LYS A 114 -13.29 14.78 -7.38
N ALA A 115 -12.74 13.76 -8.05
CA ALA A 115 -13.27 12.39 -7.97
C ALA A 115 -13.18 11.83 -6.54
N LEU A 116 -12.07 12.05 -5.84
CA LEU A 116 -11.91 11.72 -4.41
C LEU A 116 -12.97 12.43 -3.54
N SER A 117 -13.26 13.71 -3.82
CA SER A 117 -14.30 14.44 -3.11
C SER A 117 -15.69 13.87 -3.36
N ALA A 118 -16.00 13.50 -4.61
CA ALA A 118 -17.29 12.91 -4.96
C ALA A 118 -17.47 11.52 -4.33
N PHE A 119 -16.44 10.67 -4.41
CA PHE A 119 -16.45 9.34 -3.82
C PHE A 119 -16.50 9.38 -2.29
N GLY A 120 -15.70 10.22 -1.65
CA GLY A 120 -15.67 10.40 -0.19
C GLY A 120 -17.01 10.86 0.39
N SER A 121 -17.88 11.49 -0.40
CA SER A 121 -19.24 11.84 0.01
C SER A 121 -20.18 10.62 0.11
N GLN A 122 -19.79 9.48 -0.46
CA GLN A 122 -20.57 8.23 -0.45
C GLN A 122 -20.15 7.27 0.66
N ILE A 123 -18.99 7.47 1.24
CA ILE A 123 -18.43 6.65 2.33
C ILE A 123 -18.30 7.50 3.59
N LEU A 124 -18.48 6.86 4.76
CA LEU A 124 -18.22 7.53 6.04
C LEU A 124 -16.72 7.42 6.33
N PRO A 125 -15.97 8.53 6.22
CA PRO A 125 -14.55 8.49 6.52
C PRO A 125 -14.34 8.29 8.02
N ILE A 126 -13.32 7.50 8.38
CA ILE A 126 -12.86 7.42 9.77
C ILE A 126 -12.28 8.79 10.14
N PRO A 127 -12.66 9.39 11.27
CA PRO A 127 -12.07 10.65 11.71
C PRO A 127 -10.56 10.51 11.79
N PRO A 128 -9.78 11.37 11.12
CA PRO A 128 -8.33 11.25 11.14
C PRO A 128 -7.79 11.55 12.53
N ASP A 129 -6.74 10.83 12.93
CA ASP A 129 -5.95 11.20 14.10
C ASP A 129 -5.37 12.62 13.92
N ILE A 130 -5.53 13.47 14.93
CA ILE A 130 -5.10 14.88 14.87
C ILE A 130 -3.58 14.98 14.68
N ASN A 131 -2.80 14.14 15.36
CA ASN A 131 -1.34 14.17 15.27
C ASN A 131 -0.87 13.67 13.91
N ALA A 132 -1.47 12.59 13.39
CA ALA A 132 -1.19 12.07 12.06
C ALA A 132 -1.55 13.10 10.97
N SER A 133 -2.66 13.83 11.16
CA SER A 133 -3.07 14.90 10.24
C SER A 133 -2.11 16.09 10.29
N ALA A 134 -1.63 16.47 11.48
CA ALA A 134 -0.65 17.56 11.64
C ALA A 134 0.69 17.18 10.99
N ALA A 135 1.18 15.95 11.20
CA ALA A 135 2.40 15.44 10.57
C ALA A 135 2.28 15.46 9.04
N LYS A 136 1.18 14.90 8.49
CA LYS A 136 0.92 14.96 7.05
C LYS A 136 0.93 16.38 6.49
N ASN A 137 0.27 17.31 7.18
CA ASN A 137 0.21 18.70 6.73
C ASN A 137 1.55 19.40 6.80
N SER A 138 2.39 19.11 7.80
CA SER A 138 3.75 19.59 7.89
C SER A 138 4.61 19.12 6.71
N ASP A 139 4.58 17.81 6.41
CA ASP A 139 5.34 17.23 5.31
C ASP A 139 4.87 17.75 3.94
N LEU A 140 3.54 17.93 3.77
CA LEU A 140 2.99 18.53 2.55
C LEU A 140 3.38 19.99 2.39
N LEU A 141 3.50 20.75 3.49
CA LEU A 141 3.99 22.11 3.44
C LEU A 141 5.45 22.14 2.98
N MET A 142 6.30 21.28 3.54
CA MET A 142 7.71 21.17 3.13
C MET A 142 7.80 20.76 1.65
N ALA A 143 7.06 19.74 1.22
CA ALA A 143 7.03 19.34 -0.19
C ALA A 143 6.61 20.50 -1.11
N SER A 144 5.62 21.31 -0.69
CA SER A 144 5.19 22.50 -1.45
C SER A 144 6.28 23.58 -1.54
N LEU A 145 7.06 23.79 -0.47
CA LEU A 145 8.20 24.71 -0.48
C LEU A 145 9.30 24.20 -1.42
N ASP A 146 9.43 22.89 -1.59
CA ASP A 146 10.36 22.25 -2.51
C ASP A 146 9.78 22.14 -3.94
N GLY A 147 8.66 22.80 -4.21
CA GLY A 147 8.08 22.94 -5.54
C GLY A 147 7.03 21.89 -5.90
N ALA A 148 6.60 21.03 -4.98
CA ALA A 148 5.50 20.11 -5.25
C ALA A 148 4.15 20.85 -5.33
N PHE A 149 3.32 20.44 -6.29
CA PHE A 149 1.92 20.90 -6.38
C PHE A 149 1.05 20.02 -5.47
N ILE A 150 0.20 20.64 -4.65
CA ILE A 150 -0.70 19.94 -3.73
C ILE A 150 -2.16 20.16 -4.12
N ALA A 151 -2.82 19.09 -4.53
CA ALA A 151 -4.29 19.06 -4.68
C ALA A 151 -4.93 18.43 -3.44
N ARG A 152 -6.12 18.90 -3.04
CA ARG A 152 -6.84 18.39 -1.86
C ARG A 152 -8.29 18.11 -2.19
N SER A 153 -8.82 17.02 -1.64
CA SER A 153 -10.25 16.76 -1.59
C SER A 153 -10.90 17.50 -0.41
N ILE A 154 -12.23 17.62 -0.45
CA ILE A 154 -12.99 18.21 0.66
C ILE A 154 -13.00 17.32 1.91
N HIS A 155 -12.64 16.05 1.79
CA HIS A 155 -12.60 15.06 2.87
C HIS A 155 -11.20 14.84 3.46
N GLY A 156 -10.23 15.68 3.07
CA GLY A 156 -8.88 15.68 3.64
C GLY A 156 -7.89 14.73 2.95
N ASP A 157 -8.28 14.13 1.81
CA ASP A 157 -7.29 13.47 0.95
C ASP A 157 -6.36 14.52 0.33
N ALA A 158 -5.12 14.14 0.14
CA ALA A 158 -4.13 15.00 -0.51
C ALA A 158 -3.43 14.23 -1.64
N ILE A 159 -3.10 14.97 -2.69
CA ILE A 159 -2.30 14.48 -3.80
C ILE A 159 -1.12 15.43 -3.92
N ALA A 160 0.10 14.92 -3.80
CA ALA A 160 1.31 15.68 -3.98
C ALA A 160 1.93 15.30 -5.34
N VAL A 161 2.08 16.26 -6.25
CA VAL A 161 2.78 16.07 -7.53
C VAL A 161 4.16 16.66 -7.39
N TYR A 162 5.18 15.84 -7.57
CA TYR A 162 6.57 16.24 -7.46
C TYR A 162 7.13 16.70 -8.80
N PRO A 163 7.91 17.80 -8.83
CA PRO A 163 8.54 18.27 -10.06
C PRO A 163 9.54 17.24 -10.61
N PRO A 164 9.85 17.28 -11.91
CA PRO A 164 10.85 16.41 -12.52
C PRO A 164 12.20 16.52 -11.81
N GLY A 165 12.80 15.37 -11.51
CA GLY A 165 14.09 15.32 -10.80
C GLY A 165 13.99 15.46 -9.29
N ALA A 166 12.81 15.62 -8.70
CA ALA A 166 12.64 15.55 -7.26
C ALA A 166 13.12 14.17 -6.72
N PRO A 167 13.80 14.17 -5.56
CA PRO A 167 14.21 12.93 -4.93
C PRO A 167 12.98 12.06 -4.59
N PHE A 168 13.14 10.73 -4.69
CA PHE A 168 12.10 9.81 -4.30
C PHE A 168 12.13 9.64 -2.78
N GLU A 169 11.32 10.40 -2.07
CA GLU A 169 11.19 10.38 -0.62
C GLU A 169 9.77 9.98 -0.21
N PRO A 170 9.55 8.70 0.15
CA PRO A 170 8.22 8.21 0.46
C PRO A 170 7.62 8.83 1.72
N LEU A 171 6.53 9.54 1.60
CA LEU A 171 5.68 9.98 2.71
C LEU A 171 4.52 8.98 2.87
N LEU A 172 4.56 8.16 3.92
CA LEU A 172 3.60 7.05 4.09
C LEU A 172 2.40 7.45 4.96
N HIS A 173 1.82 8.61 4.70
CA HIS A 173 0.61 9.07 5.38
C HIS A 173 -0.65 8.41 4.82
N GLN A 174 -1.68 8.35 5.65
CA GLN A 174 -3.05 8.01 5.21
C GLN A 174 -3.61 9.13 4.33
N ARG A 175 -4.41 8.74 3.32
CA ARG A 175 -5.07 9.67 2.40
C ARG A 175 -4.07 10.65 1.75
N LEU A 176 -2.91 10.10 1.36
CA LEU A 176 -1.90 10.80 0.59
C LEU A 176 -1.47 9.96 -0.60
N LEU A 177 -1.72 10.45 -1.80
CA LEU A 177 -1.17 9.90 -3.03
C LEU A 177 -0.03 10.81 -3.52
N GLN A 178 1.13 10.22 -3.77
CA GLN A 178 2.30 10.92 -4.28
C GLN A 178 2.46 10.60 -5.77
N ILE A 179 2.54 11.62 -6.61
CA ILE A 179 2.67 11.50 -8.06
C ILE A 179 4.07 11.92 -8.47
N TYR A 180 4.76 11.05 -9.18
CA TYR A 180 6.07 11.29 -9.77
C TYR A 180 5.97 11.24 -11.29
N CYS A 181 6.34 12.35 -11.94
CA CYS A 181 6.48 12.41 -13.39
C CYS A 181 7.72 11.64 -13.83
N THR A 182 7.60 10.77 -14.82
CA THR A 182 8.68 9.89 -15.25
C THR A 182 8.62 9.61 -16.75
N ASN A 183 9.73 9.16 -17.33
CA ASN A 183 9.80 8.72 -18.72
C ASN A 183 9.37 7.25 -18.90
N SER A 184 9.26 6.49 -17.80
CA SER A 184 8.79 5.10 -17.81
C SER A 184 8.18 4.75 -16.46
N ALA A 185 6.85 4.69 -16.42
CA ALA A 185 6.10 4.46 -15.19
C ALA A 185 6.42 3.09 -14.58
N LEU A 186 6.53 2.03 -15.40
CA LEU A 186 6.85 0.69 -14.92
C LEU A 186 8.27 0.61 -14.38
N ASN A 187 9.25 1.25 -15.03
CA ASN A 187 10.62 1.28 -14.53
C ASN A 187 10.74 2.08 -13.23
N ALA A 188 9.99 3.17 -13.10
CA ALA A 188 9.97 3.97 -11.87
C ALA A 188 9.39 3.16 -10.69
N ALA A 189 8.41 2.29 -10.93
CA ALA A 189 7.86 1.41 -9.89
C ALA A 189 8.91 0.44 -9.31
N LEU A 190 9.98 0.11 -10.04
CA LEU A 190 11.08 -0.71 -9.53
C LEU A 190 11.81 -0.06 -8.33
N ALA A 191 11.71 1.26 -8.16
CA ALA A 191 12.25 1.95 -6.99
C ALA A 191 11.58 1.52 -5.67
N LEU A 192 10.40 0.86 -5.74
CA LEU A 192 9.72 0.30 -4.57
C LEU A 192 10.27 -1.06 -4.13
N ALA A 193 11.23 -1.64 -4.86
CA ALA A 193 11.83 -2.94 -4.52
C ALA A 193 12.51 -2.93 -3.13
N PRO A 194 12.43 -4.01 -2.35
CA PRO A 194 11.62 -5.23 -2.56
C PRO A 194 10.22 -5.16 -1.93
N ARG A 195 9.68 -3.97 -1.74
CA ARG A 195 8.44 -3.73 -0.98
C ARG A 195 7.18 -3.63 -1.84
N GLY A 196 7.25 -3.85 -3.14
CA GLY A 196 6.09 -3.85 -4.02
C GLY A 196 5.02 -4.85 -3.55
N GLN A 197 3.73 -4.48 -3.64
CA GLN A 197 2.59 -5.35 -3.34
C GLN A 197 1.65 -5.45 -4.52
N ALA A 198 0.91 -4.40 -4.80
CA ALA A 198 -0.02 -4.33 -5.92
C ALA A 198 0.38 -3.21 -6.90
N LEU A 199 0.17 -3.45 -8.17
CA LEU A 199 0.36 -2.48 -9.23
C LEU A 199 -0.88 -2.42 -10.11
N ALA A 200 -1.49 -1.23 -10.19
CA ALA A 200 -2.60 -0.97 -11.09
C ALA A 200 -2.14 -0.21 -12.33
N THR A 201 -2.67 -0.61 -13.47
CA THR A 201 -2.48 0.05 -14.75
C THR A 201 -3.84 0.21 -15.44
N ARG A 202 -3.94 1.06 -16.47
CA ARG A 202 -5.20 1.22 -17.22
C ARG A 202 -5.58 -0.06 -17.96
N SER A 203 -4.61 -0.74 -18.54
CA SER A 203 -4.80 -2.01 -19.28
C SER A 203 -3.95 -3.10 -18.66
N PRO A 204 -4.38 -4.38 -18.73
CA PRO A 204 -3.61 -5.48 -18.16
C PRO A 204 -2.18 -5.54 -18.70
N LEU A 205 -1.21 -5.74 -17.82
CA LEU A 205 0.19 -5.93 -18.18
C LEU A 205 0.43 -7.30 -18.81
N SER A 206 1.24 -7.32 -19.85
CA SER A 206 1.75 -8.57 -20.42
C SER A 206 2.66 -9.31 -19.43
N THR A 207 2.84 -10.61 -19.63
CA THR A 207 3.74 -11.41 -18.79
C THR A 207 5.17 -10.87 -18.76
N ASN A 208 5.66 -10.36 -19.90
CA ASN A 208 7.02 -9.80 -19.98
C ASN A 208 7.19 -8.53 -19.15
N GLU A 209 6.17 -7.69 -19.07
CA GLU A 209 6.17 -6.47 -18.23
C GLU A 209 6.08 -6.82 -16.74
N GLN A 210 5.38 -7.90 -16.39
CA GLN A 210 5.24 -8.33 -14.99
C GLN A 210 6.53 -8.92 -14.41
N ILE A 211 7.38 -9.58 -15.22
CA ILE A 211 8.58 -10.28 -14.73
C ILE A 211 9.50 -9.36 -13.89
N PRO A 212 9.97 -8.18 -14.37
CA PRO A 212 10.83 -7.31 -13.58
C PRO A 212 10.11 -6.78 -12.33
N LEU A 213 8.81 -6.52 -12.42
CA LEU A 213 8.01 -6.04 -11.31
C LEU A 213 7.82 -7.10 -10.21
N ARG A 214 7.69 -8.38 -10.58
CA ARG A 214 7.69 -9.48 -9.61
C ARG A 214 9.00 -9.56 -8.83
N ASN A 215 10.13 -9.33 -9.47
CA ASN A 215 11.42 -9.25 -8.80
C ASN A 215 11.52 -8.05 -7.85
N ALA A 216 10.74 -6.98 -8.09
CA ALA A 216 10.59 -5.85 -7.18
C ALA A 216 9.57 -6.10 -6.04
N GLY A 217 8.98 -7.30 -5.98
CA GLY A 217 8.06 -7.73 -4.93
C GLY A 217 6.59 -7.61 -5.27
N PHE A 218 6.22 -7.02 -6.42
CA PHE A 218 4.82 -6.94 -6.83
C PHE A 218 4.28 -8.33 -7.18
N ASN A 219 3.19 -8.73 -6.55
CA ASN A 219 2.55 -10.03 -6.79
C ASN A 219 1.07 -9.93 -7.14
N TYR A 220 0.50 -8.72 -7.14
CA TYR A 220 -0.84 -8.45 -7.61
C TYR A 220 -0.82 -7.38 -8.70
N PHE A 221 -1.31 -7.73 -9.89
CA PHE A 221 -1.42 -6.84 -11.06
C PHE A 221 -2.87 -6.74 -11.46
N CYS A 222 -3.39 -5.51 -11.51
CA CYS A 222 -4.80 -5.27 -11.80
C CYS A 222 -4.98 -4.03 -12.68
N THR A 223 -6.20 -3.79 -13.11
CA THR A 223 -6.61 -2.51 -13.72
C THR A 223 -7.16 -1.56 -12.66
N PHE A 224 -7.25 -0.28 -12.99
CA PHE A 224 -7.81 0.75 -12.12
C PHE A 224 -9.16 0.33 -11.55
N GLY A 225 -9.42 0.64 -10.29
CA GLY A 225 -10.62 0.28 -9.55
C GLY A 225 -10.63 -1.13 -8.96
N ASN A 226 -9.62 -1.96 -9.25
CA ASN A 226 -9.58 -3.36 -8.79
C ASN A 226 -8.47 -3.64 -7.77
N MET A 227 -7.78 -2.61 -7.26
CA MET A 227 -6.70 -2.84 -6.29
C MET A 227 -7.22 -3.46 -4.99
N GLN A 228 -8.44 -3.13 -4.59
CA GLN A 228 -9.04 -3.60 -3.34
C GLN A 228 -9.85 -4.91 -3.48
N ASP A 229 -9.88 -5.49 -4.68
CA ASP A 229 -10.61 -6.72 -4.98
C ASP A 229 -9.70 -7.82 -5.56
N PRO A 230 -8.70 -8.29 -4.80
CA PRO A 230 -7.85 -9.38 -5.25
C PRO A 230 -8.66 -10.69 -5.39
N PRO A 231 -8.39 -11.50 -6.43
CA PRO A 231 -9.11 -12.75 -6.59
C PRO A 231 -8.84 -13.69 -5.40
N PRO A 232 -9.79 -14.58 -5.04
CA PRO A 232 -9.62 -15.50 -3.90
C PRO A 232 -8.40 -16.42 -4.00
N THR A 233 -7.86 -16.59 -5.21
CA THR A 233 -6.64 -17.38 -5.48
C THR A 233 -5.35 -16.58 -5.31
N TRP A 234 -5.44 -15.28 -5.08
CA TRP A 234 -4.26 -14.46 -4.85
C TRP A 234 -3.54 -14.86 -3.57
N LEU A 235 -2.23 -14.96 -3.65
CA LEU A 235 -1.38 -15.29 -2.52
C LEU A 235 -0.78 -14.00 -1.94
N HIS A 236 -1.26 -13.59 -0.78
CA HIS A 236 -0.69 -12.44 -0.08
C HIS A 236 0.80 -12.69 0.23
N ASP A 237 1.68 -11.81 -0.24
CA ASP A 237 3.15 -11.93 -0.13
C ASP A 237 3.74 -13.24 -0.70
N ASP A 238 3.07 -13.83 -1.70
CA ASP A 238 3.37 -15.18 -2.24
C ASP A 238 3.26 -16.30 -1.18
N ILE A 239 2.70 -15.99 -0.02
CA ILE A 239 2.45 -16.92 1.08
C ILE A 239 0.95 -17.22 1.12
N GLY A 240 0.55 -18.45 0.89
CA GLY A 240 -0.88 -18.80 1.01
C GLY A 240 -1.41 -18.51 2.42
N THR A 241 -2.62 -18.00 2.52
CA THR A 241 -3.24 -17.63 3.81
C THR A 241 -3.45 -18.84 4.72
N ILE A 242 -3.88 -19.97 4.17
CA ILE A 242 -4.29 -21.18 4.94
C ILE A 242 -3.19 -22.24 4.96
N ARG A 243 -2.50 -22.45 3.85
CA ARG A 243 -1.50 -23.52 3.71
C ARG A 243 -0.37 -23.45 4.77
N PRO A 244 0.23 -22.31 5.10
CA PRO A 244 1.24 -22.23 6.14
C PRO A 244 0.70 -22.58 7.53
N LEU A 245 -0.57 -22.25 7.81
CA LEU A 245 -1.22 -22.56 9.08
C LEU A 245 -1.50 -24.05 9.21
N ILE A 246 -1.95 -24.72 8.13
CA ILE A 246 -2.17 -26.18 8.14
C ILE A 246 -0.85 -26.93 8.30
N ALA A 247 0.20 -26.49 7.63
CA ALA A 247 1.52 -27.11 7.71
C ALA A 247 2.15 -27.04 9.12
N SER A 248 1.67 -26.12 9.96
CA SER A 248 2.12 -25.97 11.36
C SER A 248 1.34 -26.87 12.36
N LEU A 249 0.28 -27.55 11.91
CA LEU A 249 -0.45 -28.46 12.79
C LEU A 249 0.39 -29.72 13.05
N PRO A 250 0.40 -30.23 14.31
CA PRO A 250 1.06 -31.50 14.59
C PRO A 250 0.43 -32.59 13.74
N THR A 251 1.26 -33.37 13.05
CA THR A 251 0.80 -34.59 12.38
C THR A 251 0.20 -35.51 13.42
N GLN A 252 -1.11 -35.74 13.35
CA GLN A 252 -1.72 -36.78 14.19
C GLN A 252 -1.08 -38.12 13.81
N THR A 253 -0.21 -38.61 14.66
CA THR A 253 0.32 -39.98 14.60
C THR A 253 -0.68 -40.95 15.24
#